data_ebb0d72aaf34fa586c1a62268fce30cd
#
_entry.id   ebb0d72aaf34fa586c1a62268fce30cd
#
_cell.length_a   1.000
_cell.length_b   1.000
_cell.length_c   1.000
_cell.angle_alpha   90.00
_cell.angle_beta   90.00
_cell.angle_gamma   90.00
#
_symmetry.space_group_name_H-M   'P 1'
#
loop_
_entity.id
_entity.type
_entity.pdbx_description
1 polymer ?
#
loop_
_entity_poly.entity_id
_entity_poly.type
_entity_poly.pdbx_seq_one_letter_code
_entity_poly.pdbx_strand_id
1 'polypeptide(L)'
;MAGDKAGPGDATVAYAVTYLYGVIGMLFFCLLALRYRRSDKDTPSPLINRTIRVEREDGPLLGNIVETISGHLRFSRLRRGEKGPITRPKNDDRLHKDDLITVVGTQDAVNQAIKAVGHGSSHSLIEDRKYLDFRRITVSDPKLAGHTIGDLDIDSRFGATISRVRRGDVDMVGTPDLVLQQGDRVRVVGPTGRMKDISTYFGDSSRGLSSINPVALGLGMALGIVIGEWKFLTPTGA
;
A
#
# COMPACT_ATOMS: atom_id res chain seq x y z
N MET A 1 -38.30 4.57 55.66
CA MET A 1 -37.47 3.88 54.68
C MET A 1 -36.20 4.70 54.47
N ALA A 2 -35.11 4.30 55.13
CA ALA A 2 -33.82 4.97 54.99
C ALA A 2 -33.19 4.45 53.68
N GLY A 3 -33.11 5.30 52.68
CA GLY A 3 -32.35 5.00 51.49
C GLY A 3 -30.87 4.94 51.83
N ASP A 4 -30.30 3.76 51.73
CA ASP A 4 -28.86 3.50 51.88
C ASP A 4 -28.10 4.36 50.85
N LYS A 5 -27.43 5.41 51.34
CA LYS A 5 -26.62 6.27 50.49
C LYS A 5 -25.33 5.52 50.23
N ALA A 6 -25.14 5.02 48.99
CA ALA A 6 -23.91 4.39 48.55
C ALA A 6 -22.72 5.30 48.94
N GLY A 7 -21.78 4.74 49.69
CA GLY A 7 -20.56 5.44 50.09
C GLY A 7 -19.59 5.66 48.91
N PRO A 8 -18.64 6.58 49.05
CA PRO A 8 -17.64 6.82 47.97
C PRO A 8 -16.83 5.57 47.59
N GLY A 9 -16.72 4.59 48.51
CA GLY A 9 -16.10 3.28 48.22
C GLY A 9 -16.93 2.41 47.28
N ASP A 10 -18.24 2.45 47.37
CA ASP A 10 -19.15 1.63 46.53
C ASP A 10 -19.14 2.10 45.10
N ALA A 11 -19.00 3.41 44.85
CA ALA A 11 -18.86 3.98 43.51
C ALA A 11 -17.56 3.51 42.82
N THR A 12 -16.47 3.42 43.59
CA THR A 12 -15.17 2.97 43.07
C THR A 12 -15.20 1.46 42.69
N VAL A 13 -15.81 0.64 43.54
CA VAL A 13 -15.98 -0.79 43.30
C VAL A 13 -16.90 -1.02 42.11
N ALA A 14 -18.03 -0.30 42.03
CA ALA A 14 -18.95 -0.39 40.90
C ALA A 14 -18.26 0.00 39.57
N TYR A 15 -17.46 1.07 39.56
CA TYR A 15 -16.68 1.50 38.44
C TYR A 15 -15.68 0.41 38.00
N ALA A 16 -14.88 -0.13 38.93
CA ALA A 16 -13.88 -1.15 38.65
C ALA A 16 -14.52 -2.41 38.04
N VAL A 17 -15.64 -2.86 38.57
CA VAL A 17 -16.38 -4.02 38.07
C VAL A 17 -16.94 -3.74 36.66
N THR A 18 -17.58 -2.59 36.46
CA THR A 18 -18.15 -2.21 35.15
C THR A 18 -17.07 -2.07 34.08
N TYR A 19 -15.92 -1.48 34.44
CA TYR A 19 -14.79 -1.35 33.52
C TYR A 19 -14.25 -2.73 33.09
N LEU A 20 -14.06 -3.64 34.04
CA LEU A 20 -13.60 -4.99 33.77
C LEU A 20 -14.55 -5.75 32.84
N TYR A 21 -15.87 -5.65 33.13
CA TYR A 21 -16.90 -6.25 32.25
C TYR A 21 -16.93 -5.63 30.87
N GLY A 22 -16.75 -4.31 30.76
CA GLY A 22 -16.68 -3.61 29.48
C GLY A 22 -15.51 -4.08 28.63
N VAL A 23 -14.31 -4.19 29.23
CA VAL A 23 -13.10 -4.66 28.53
C VAL A 23 -13.24 -6.13 28.10
N ILE A 24 -13.67 -7.00 29.01
CA ILE A 24 -13.86 -8.44 28.71
C ILE A 24 -14.95 -8.62 27.65
N GLY A 25 -16.06 -7.89 27.77
CA GLY A 25 -17.15 -7.94 26.78
C GLY A 25 -16.70 -7.50 25.40
N MET A 26 -15.95 -6.39 25.30
CA MET A 26 -15.41 -5.92 24.03
C MET A 26 -14.46 -6.94 23.41
N LEU A 27 -13.54 -7.50 24.18
CA LEU A 27 -12.63 -8.54 23.70
C LEU A 27 -13.37 -9.80 23.24
N PHE A 28 -14.40 -10.21 23.99
CA PHE A 28 -15.24 -11.36 23.61
C PHE A 28 -15.95 -11.12 22.28
N PHE A 29 -16.58 -9.97 22.09
CA PHE A 29 -17.24 -9.63 20.84
C PHE A 29 -16.26 -9.46 19.68
N CYS A 30 -15.06 -8.91 19.91
CA CYS A 30 -14.00 -8.88 18.90
C CYS A 30 -13.58 -10.31 18.49
N LEU A 31 -13.35 -11.21 19.43
CA LEU A 31 -13.00 -12.60 19.15
C LEU A 31 -14.14 -13.32 18.41
N LEU A 32 -15.38 -13.07 18.80
CA LEU A 32 -16.56 -13.60 18.13
C LEU A 32 -16.66 -13.09 16.69
N ALA A 33 -16.49 -11.80 16.46
CA ALA A 33 -16.49 -11.19 15.14
C ALA A 33 -15.38 -11.75 14.25
N LEU A 34 -14.16 -11.94 14.80
CA LEU A 34 -13.05 -12.56 14.08
C LEU A 34 -13.34 -14.03 13.73
N ARG A 35 -13.96 -14.78 14.65
CA ARG A 35 -14.32 -16.20 14.43
C ARG A 35 -15.41 -16.38 13.39
N TYR A 36 -16.39 -15.47 13.37
CA TYR A 36 -17.50 -15.49 12.40
C TYR A 36 -17.27 -14.60 11.18
N ARG A 37 -16.07 -14.04 11.05
CA ARG A 37 -15.69 -13.28 9.86
C ARG A 37 -15.83 -14.17 8.63
N ARG A 38 -16.93 -13.98 7.90
CA ARG A 38 -17.07 -14.54 6.54
C ARG A 38 -16.00 -13.90 5.68
N SER A 39 -15.33 -14.72 4.87
CA SER A 39 -14.42 -14.20 3.85
C SER A 39 -15.18 -13.15 3.05
N ASP A 40 -14.76 -11.90 3.19
CA ASP A 40 -15.37 -10.78 2.48
C ASP A 40 -15.11 -10.99 1.00
N LYS A 41 -16.15 -11.32 0.24
CA LYS A 41 -16.05 -11.57 -1.21
C LYS A 41 -15.69 -10.30 -1.98
N ASP A 42 -15.91 -9.14 -1.36
CA ASP A 42 -15.60 -7.82 -1.93
C ASP A 42 -14.16 -7.39 -1.62
N THR A 43 -13.42 -8.14 -0.80
CA THR A 43 -11.99 -7.87 -0.57
C THR A 43 -11.22 -8.14 -1.86
N PRO A 44 -10.55 -7.11 -2.43
CA PRO A 44 -9.75 -7.29 -3.63
C PRO A 44 -8.75 -8.43 -3.48
N SER A 45 -8.64 -9.28 -4.51
CA SER A 45 -7.71 -10.40 -4.51
C SER A 45 -6.28 -9.89 -4.28
N PRO A 46 -5.51 -10.53 -3.39
CA PRO A 46 -4.14 -10.09 -3.11
C PRO A 46 -3.29 -10.15 -4.37
N LEU A 47 -2.49 -9.11 -4.58
CA LEU A 47 -1.56 -9.07 -5.70
C LEU A 47 -0.34 -9.95 -5.43
N ILE A 48 -0.01 -10.79 -6.39
CA ILE A 48 1.17 -11.63 -6.36
C ILE A 48 2.21 -11.18 -7.38
N ASN A 49 3.46 -11.58 -7.18
CA ASN A 49 4.54 -11.42 -8.13
C ASN A 49 5.04 -12.81 -8.54
N ARG A 50 5.22 -13.02 -9.83
CA ARG A 50 5.83 -14.25 -10.36
C ARG A 50 6.81 -13.91 -11.46
N THR A 51 7.89 -14.68 -11.54
CA THR A 51 8.79 -14.67 -12.68
C THR A 51 8.37 -15.79 -13.62
N ILE A 52 8.25 -15.48 -14.89
CA ILE A 52 7.87 -16.39 -15.96
C ILE A 52 9.08 -16.58 -16.86
N ARG A 53 9.39 -17.81 -17.25
CA ARG A 53 10.30 -18.10 -18.34
C ARG A 53 9.49 -18.20 -19.62
N VAL A 54 9.90 -17.46 -20.65
CA VAL A 54 9.24 -17.43 -21.94
C VAL A 54 9.57 -18.70 -22.73
N GLU A 55 8.55 -19.39 -23.22
CA GLU A 55 8.69 -20.57 -24.08
C GLU A 55 8.30 -20.29 -25.52
N ARG A 56 7.59 -19.19 -25.76
CA ARG A 56 7.10 -18.82 -27.10
C ARG A 56 8.25 -18.35 -27.99
N GLU A 57 8.23 -18.84 -29.24
CA GLU A 57 9.19 -18.48 -30.27
C GLU A 57 8.68 -17.38 -31.22
N ASP A 58 7.35 -17.10 -31.19
CA ASP A 58 6.70 -16.13 -32.06
C ASP A 58 6.92 -14.65 -31.63
N GLY A 59 7.66 -14.42 -30.56
CA GLY A 59 8.06 -13.09 -30.12
C GLY A 59 6.89 -12.13 -29.83
N PRO A 60 5.94 -12.48 -28.94
CA PRO A 60 4.77 -11.63 -28.69
C PRO A 60 5.19 -10.29 -28.09
N LEU A 61 4.48 -9.21 -28.45
CA LEU A 61 4.63 -7.91 -27.82
C LEU A 61 4.04 -7.93 -26.41
N LEU A 62 4.73 -7.32 -25.44
CA LEU A 62 4.24 -7.23 -24.08
C LEU A 62 2.92 -6.47 -23.97
N GLY A 63 2.73 -5.40 -24.75
CA GLY A 63 1.49 -4.65 -24.81
C GLY A 63 0.29 -5.51 -25.13
N ASN A 64 0.40 -6.38 -26.15
CA ASN A 64 -0.67 -7.27 -26.57
C ASN A 64 -1.08 -8.27 -25.45
N ILE A 65 -0.11 -8.74 -24.67
CA ILE A 65 -0.37 -9.63 -23.55
C ILE A 65 -1.15 -8.90 -22.44
N VAL A 66 -0.75 -7.66 -22.14
CA VAL A 66 -1.44 -6.83 -21.14
C VAL A 66 -2.89 -6.55 -21.55
N GLU A 67 -3.12 -6.19 -22.82
CA GLU A 67 -4.45 -5.92 -23.35
C GLU A 67 -5.34 -7.18 -23.34
N THR A 68 -4.80 -8.32 -23.74
CA THR A 68 -5.53 -9.59 -23.75
C THR A 68 -5.98 -10.04 -22.36
N ILE A 69 -5.19 -9.73 -21.32
CA ILE A 69 -5.48 -10.13 -19.92
C ILE A 69 -6.22 -9.02 -19.16
N SER A 70 -6.94 -8.14 -19.85
CA SER A 70 -7.83 -7.12 -19.26
C SER A 70 -7.14 -6.15 -18.29
N GLY A 71 -5.87 -5.80 -18.50
CA GLY A 71 -5.18 -4.73 -17.78
C GLY A 71 -4.89 -4.97 -16.28
N HIS A 72 -5.29 -6.12 -15.73
CA HIS A 72 -5.09 -6.43 -14.31
C HIS A 72 -3.70 -6.99 -13.98
N LEU A 73 -2.71 -6.71 -14.82
CA LEU A 73 -1.32 -7.09 -14.59
C LEU A 73 -0.34 -5.99 -15.04
N ARG A 74 0.87 -6.03 -14.48
CA ARG A 74 1.98 -5.16 -14.84
C ARG A 74 3.26 -5.96 -14.91
N PHE A 75 4.02 -5.78 -15.98
CA PHE A 75 5.38 -6.30 -16.06
C PHE A 75 6.35 -5.32 -15.41
N SER A 76 7.28 -5.82 -14.60
CA SER A 76 8.15 -4.97 -13.78
C SER A 76 9.64 -5.16 -14.04
N ARG A 77 10.06 -6.33 -14.49
CA ARG A 77 11.46 -6.67 -14.80
C ARG A 77 11.51 -7.61 -15.99
N LEU A 78 12.52 -7.42 -16.84
CA LEU A 78 12.83 -8.29 -17.98
C LEU A 78 14.32 -8.59 -17.95
N ARG A 79 14.70 -9.85 -18.10
CA ARG A 79 16.06 -10.31 -18.32
C ARG A 79 16.10 -11.09 -19.63
N ARG A 80 16.97 -10.67 -20.55
CA ARG A 80 17.20 -11.39 -21.81
C ARG A 80 18.08 -12.61 -21.55
N GLY A 81 17.51 -13.79 -21.72
CA GLY A 81 18.18 -15.05 -21.42
C GLY A 81 18.56 -15.20 -19.94
N GLU A 82 19.50 -16.10 -19.63
CA GLU A 82 19.86 -16.41 -18.22
C GLU A 82 20.82 -15.41 -17.57
N LYS A 83 21.68 -14.76 -18.35
CA LYS A 83 22.80 -13.94 -17.83
C LYS A 83 22.72 -12.47 -18.21
N GLY A 84 21.70 -12.06 -18.95
CA GLY A 84 21.52 -10.67 -19.38
C GLY A 84 21.25 -9.72 -18.20
N PRO A 85 21.45 -8.41 -18.38
CA PRO A 85 21.08 -7.42 -17.37
C PRO A 85 19.57 -7.41 -17.19
N ILE A 86 19.14 -7.12 -15.97
CA ILE A 86 17.72 -6.90 -15.68
C ILE A 86 17.36 -5.48 -16.12
N THR A 87 16.42 -5.39 -17.03
CA THR A 87 15.90 -4.13 -17.56
C THR A 87 14.42 -3.97 -17.21
N ARG A 88 13.94 -2.75 -17.36
CA ARG A 88 12.52 -2.46 -17.26
C ARG A 88 11.84 -2.78 -18.59
N PRO A 89 10.79 -3.62 -18.57
CA PRO A 89 10.06 -3.95 -19.79
C PRO A 89 9.21 -2.77 -20.26
N LYS A 90 9.14 -2.57 -21.57
CA LYS A 90 8.26 -1.64 -22.25
C LYS A 90 7.16 -2.39 -22.99
N ASN A 91 6.06 -1.71 -23.29
CA ASN A 91 4.94 -2.35 -24.02
C ASN A 91 5.30 -2.77 -25.45
N ASP A 92 6.28 -2.10 -26.07
CA ASP A 92 6.81 -2.40 -27.40
C ASP A 92 7.92 -3.46 -27.40
N ASP A 93 8.35 -3.94 -26.25
CA ASP A 93 9.31 -5.02 -26.14
C ASP A 93 8.71 -6.34 -26.65
N ARG A 94 9.45 -7.02 -27.53
CA ARG A 94 9.16 -8.39 -27.93
C ARG A 94 9.83 -9.37 -26.99
N LEU A 95 9.09 -10.39 -26.59
CA LEU A 95 9.62 -11.48 -25.80
C LEU A 95 10.30 -12.50 -26.71
N HIS A 96 11.42 -13.04 -26.25
CA HIS A 96 12.13 -14.12 -26.91
C HIS A 96 12.15 -15.35 -26.01
N LYS A 97 12.29 -16.50 -26.61
CA LYS A 97 12.45 -17.75 -25.88
C LYS A 97 13.59 -17.63 -24.85
N ASP A 98 13.40 -18.23 -23.69
CA ASP A 98 14.31 -18.19 -22.54
C ASP A 98 14.45 -16.82 -21.83
N ASP A 99 13.72 -15.79 -22.26
CA ASP A 99 13.62 -14.56 -21.49
C ASP A 99 12.94 -14.81 -20.13
N LEU A 100 13.39 -14.10 -19.12
CA LEU A 100 12.75 -14.11 -17.80
C LEU A 100 12.02 -12.78 -17.58
N ILE A 101 10.73 -12.85 -17.28
CA ILE A 101 9.92 -11.66 -17.05
C ILE A 101 9.16 -11.75 -15.72
N THR A 102 9.19 -10.67 -14.93
CA THR A 102 8.42 -10.59 -13.68
C THR A 102 7.10 -9.88 -13.91
N VAL A 103 6.02 -10.57 -13.58
CA VAL A 103 4.65 -10.06 -13.66
C VAL A 103 4.08 -9.81 -12.26
N VAL A 104 3.27 -8.77 -12.12
CA VAL A 104 2.52 -8.38 -10.92
C VAL A 104 1.05 -8.30 -11.29
N GLY A 105 0.19 -8.95 -10.53
CA GLY A 105 -1.25 -8.96 -10.78
C GLY A 105 -2.00 -9.83 -9.79
N THR A 106 -3.30 -9.99 -10.01
CA THR A 106 -4.10 -10.97 -9.28
C THR A 106 -3.66 -12.38 -9.62
N GLN A 107 -3.98 -13.36 -8.77
CA GLN A 107 -3.61 -14.76 -9.01
C GLN A 107 -4.08 -15.25 -10.38
N ASP A 108 -5.32 -14.89 -10.77
CA ASP A 108 -5.91 -15.33 -12.03
C ASP A 108 -5.24 -14.68 -13.24
N ALA A 109 -4.96 -13.36 -13.19
CA ALA A 109 -4.26 -12.65 -14.25
C ALA A 109 -2.83 -13.18 -14.44
N VAL A 110 -2.13 -13.46 -13.34
CA VAL A 110 -0.78 -14.05 -13.39
C VAL A 110 -0.81 -15.46 -13.97
N ASN A 111 -1.79 -16.30 -13.60
CA ASN A 111 -1.95 -17.63 -14.17
C ASN A 111 -2.26 -17.58 -15.68
N GLN A 112 -3.07 -16.62 -16.12
CA GLN A 112 -3.32 -16.40 -17.55
C GLN A 112 -2.05 -15.96 -18.27
N ALA A 113 -1.26 -15.05 -17.69
CA ALA A 113 0.02 -14.62 -18.25
C ALA A 113 1.01 -15.81 -18.37
N ILE A 114 1.09 -16.67 -17.35
CA ILE A 114 1.93 -17.88 -17.39
C ILE A 114 1.50 -18.77 -18.57
N LYS A 115 0.22 -19.04 -18.73
CA LYS A 115 -0.30 -19.87 -19.84
C LYS A 115 -0.07 -19.24 -21.22
N ALA A 116 -0.11 -17.91 -21.29
CA ALA A 116 0.08 -17.18 -22.56
C ALA A 116 1.53 -17.09 -22.99
N VAL A 117 2.49 -17.12 -22.06
CA VAL A 117 3.90 -16.81 -22.32
C VAL A 117 4.83 -18.00 -22.15
N GLY A 118 4.57 -18.87 -21.14
CA GLY A 118 5.44 -20.01 -20.87
C GLY A 118 5.13 -20.62 -19.50
N HIS A 119 6.14 -20.82 -18.64
CA HIS A 119 5.97 -21.41 -17.33
C HIS A 119 6.56 -20.56 -16.20
N GLY A 120 6.09 -20.79 -14.98
CA GLY A 120 6.61 -20.11 -13.78
C GLY A 120 8.06 -20.52 -13.51
N SER A 121 8.97 -19.55 -13.45
CA SER A 121 10.37 -19.78 -13.13
C SER A 121 10.59 -19.87 -11.61
N SER A 122 11.50 -20.75 -11.19
CA SER A 122 12.01 -20.80 -9.82
C SER A 122 12.96 -19.63 -9.50
N HIS A 123 13.55 -19.00 -10.54
CA HIS A 123 14.44 -17.86 -10.36
C HIS A 123 13.63 -16.57 -10.16
N SER A 124 13.83 -15.91 -9.03
CA SER A 124 13.21 -14.62 -8.74
C SER A 124 14.10 -13.47 -9.19
N LEU A 125 13.66 -12.69 -10.18
CA LEU A 125 14.38 -11.47 -10.59
C LEU A 125 14.25 -10.34 -9.56
N ILE A 126 13.40 -10.50 -8.54
CA ILE A 126 13.12 -9.47 -7.53
C ILE A 126 14.29 -9.32 -6.56
N GLU A 127 15.05 -10.38 -6.34
CA GLU A 127 16.17 -10.41 -5.41
C GLU A 127 17.43 -9.78 -5.98
N ASP A 128 17.59 -9.78 -7.30
CA ASP A 128 18.70 -9.12 -7.96
C ASP A 128 18.42 -7.62 -8.10
N ARG A 129 19.08 -6.83 -7.24
CA ARG A 129 18.92 -5.36 -7.16
C ARG A 129 20.10 -4.60 -7.75
N LYS A 130 20.98 -5.27 -8.48
CA LYS A 130 22.19 -4.65 -9.02
C LYS A 130 21.91 -3.49 -9.98
N TYR A 131 20.95 -3.68 -10.89
CA TYR A 131 20.61 -2.70 -11.93
C TYR A 131 19.26 -2.02 -11.66
N LEU A 132 18.28 -2.79 -11.23
CA LEU A 132 16.95 -2.31 -10.88
C LEU A 132 16.65 -2.60 -9.42
N ASP A 133 16.36 -1.56 -8.69
CA ASP A 133 15.86 -1.66 -7.31
C ASP A 133 14.37 -1.33 -7.26
N PHE A 134 13.76 -1.57 -6.11
CA PHE A 134 12.41 -1.11 -5.85
C PHE A 134 12.33 -0.36 -4.54
N ARG A 135 11.47 0.63 -4.49
CA ARG A 135 11.17 1.35 -3.27
C ARG A 135 9.66 1.46 -3.07
N ARG A 136 9.24 1.42 -1.81
CA ARG A 136 7.88 1.79 -1.42
C ARG A 136 7.93 3.23 -0.94
N ILE A 137 7.21 4.10 -1.63
CA ILE A 137 7.23 5.54 -1.42
C ILE A 137 5.80 5.98 -1.16
N THR A 138 5.58 6.83 -0.15
CA THR A 138 4.27 7.43 0.07
C THR A 138 4.14 8.70 -0.78
N VAL A 139 3.03 8.83 -1.48
CA VAL A 139 2.69 10.04 -2.24
C VAL A 139 2.36 11.15 -1.24
N SER A 140 3.33 12.01 -0.98
CA SER A 140 3.21 13.09 0.01
C SER A 140 3.10 14.46 -0.65
N ASP A 141 3.57 14.63 -1.89
CA ASP A 141 3.40 15.87 -2.63
C ASP A 141 1.94 16.01 -3.12
N PRO A 142 1.21 17.06 -2.65
CA PRO A 142 -0.18 17.28 -3.06
C PRO A 142 -0.35 17.48 -4.57
N LYS A 143 0.69 17.92 -5.27
CA LYS A 143 0.67 18.16 -6.72
C LYS A 143 0.53 16.89 -7.53
N LEU A 144 0.85 15.72 -6.95
CA LEU A 144 0.75 14.44 -7.62
C LEU A 144 -0.62 13.78 -7.40
N ALA A 145 -1.36 14.24 -6.41
CA ALA A 145 -2.71 13.74 -6.14
C ALA A 145 -3.69 14.21 -7.22
N GLY A 146 -4.56 13.29 -7.66
CA GLY A 146 -5.54 13.57 -8.71
C GLY A 146 -5.04 13.33 -10.14
N HIS A 147 -3.74 13.09 -10.33
CA HIS A 147 -3.17 12.72 -11.63
C HIS A 147 -3.13 11.21 -11.80
N THR A 148 -3.26 10.75 -13.04
CA THR A 148 -3.08 9.34 -13.36
C THR A 148 -1.58 8.96 -13.33
N ILE A 149 -1.27 7.70 -13.13
CA ILE A 149 0.12 7.22 -13.23
C ILE A 149 0.71 7.53 -14.60
N GLY A 150 -0.11 7.45 -15.66
CA GLY A 150 0.29 7.79 -17.02
C GLY A 150 0.70 9.26 -17.17
N ASP A 151 -0.08 10.19 -16.60
CA ASP A 151 0.20 11.63 -16.67
C ASP A 151 1.50 12.03 -15.99
N LEU A 152 1.90 11.28 -14.94
CA LEU A 152 3.14 11.56 -14.21
C LEU A 152 4.39 11.21 -15.03
N ASP A 153 4.25 10.42 -16.06
CA ASP A 153 5.32 10.02 -17.00
C ASP A 153 6.63 9.61 -16.30
N ILE A 154 6.48 8.80 -15.25
CA ILE A 154 7.60 8.30 -14.43
C ILE A 154 8.61 7.53 -15.27
N ASP A 155 8.11 6.93 -16.35
CA ASP A 155 8.90 6.18 -17.30
C ASP A 155 9.94 7.07 -17.99
N SER A 156 9.52 8.12 -18.69
CA SER A 156 10.42 9.00 -19.44
C SER A 156 11.31 9.81 -18.50
N ARG A 157 10.78 10.24 -17.34
CA ARG A 157 11.51 11.07 -16.38
C ARG A 157 12.61 10.34 -15.64
N PHE A 158 12.35 9.12 -15.19
CA PHE A 158 13.22 8.38 -14.27
C PHE A 158 13.62 7.01 -14.78
N GLY A 159 13.08 6.54 -15.90
CA GLY A 159 13.26 5.17 -16.36
C GLY A 159 12.66 4.15 -15.39
N ALA A 160 11.59 4.53 -14.70
CA ALA A 160 11.00 3.74 -13.64
C ALA A 160 9.54 3.40 -13.94
N THR A 161 8.99 2.40 -13.25
CA THR A 161 7.58 2.01 -13.37
C THR A 161 6.96 1.83 -12.00
N ILE A 162 5.68 2.19 -11.86
CA ILE A 162 4.89 1.87 -10.68
C ILE A 162 4.25 0.51 -10.92
N SER A 163 4.64 -0.47 -10.11
CA SER A 163 4.14 -1.84 -10.24
C SER A 163 2.91 -2.11 -9.38
N ARG A 164 2.76 -1.39 -8.27
CA ARG A 164 1.70 -1.55 -7.28
C ARG A 164 1.44 -0.24 -6.56
N VAL A 165 0.18 0.01 -6.24
CA VAL A 165 -0.27 1.09 -5.37
C VAL A 165 -1.05 0.48 -4.22
N ARG A 166 -0.75 0.89 -3.00
CA ARG A 166 -1.51 0.52 -1.81
C ARG A 166 -2.22 1.76 -1.27
N ARG A 167 -3.54 1.67 -1.19
CA ARG A 167 -4.41 2.69 -0.61
C ARG A 167 -5.10 2.10 0.62
N GLY A 168 -4.73 2.58 1.81
CA GLY A 168 -5.14 1.90 3.04
C GLY A 168 -4.68 0.44 3.06
N ASP A 169 -5.63 -0.48 3.12
CA ASP A 169 -5.37 -1.93 3.12
C ASP A 169 -5.56 -2.58 1.75
N VAL A 170 -5.89 -1.81 0.70
CA VAL A 170 -6.13 -2.33 -0.64
C VAL A 170 -4.88 -2.20 -1.50
N ASP A 171 -4.43 -3.32 -2.08
CA ASP A 171 -3.38 -3.35 -3.09
C ASP A 171 -3.99 -3.32 -4.50
N MET A 172 -3.54 -2.38 -5.32
CA MET A 172 -3.96 -2.20 -6.72
C MET A 172 -2.77 -2.33 -7.65
N VAL A 173 -2.99 -2.84 -8.87
CA VAL A 173 -1.97 -2.84 -9.91
C VAL A 173 -1.71 -1.40 -10.36
N GLY A 174 -0.44 -1.03 -10.55
CA GLY A 174 -0.05 0.30 -11.02
C GLY A 174 -0.29 0.48 -12.52
N THR A 175 -1.57 0.48 -12.93
CA THR A 175 -1.97 0.72 -14.33
C THR A 175 -1.86 2.20 -14.68
N PRO A 176 -1.66 2.56 -15.97
CA PRO A 176 -1.48 3.95 -16.38
C PRO A 176 -2.68 4.85 -16.06
N ASP A 177 -3.88 4.30 -16.07
CA ASP A 177 -5.17 4.98 -15.81
C ASP A 177 -5.47 5.18 -14.32
N LEU A 178 -4.71 4.52 -13.43
CA LEU A 178 -4.92 4.63 -11.99
C LEU A 178 -4.59 6.04 -11.48
N VAL A 179 -5.58 6.71 -10.91
CA VAL A 179 -5.43 8.04 -10.30
C VAL A 179 -4.80 7.89 -8.92
N LEU A 180 -3.69 8.59 -8.69
CA LEU A 180 -3.01 8.62 -7.39
C LEU A 180 -3.71 9.58 -6.43
N GLN A 181 -3.69 9.21 -5.15
CA GLN A 181 -4.18 10.03 -4.04
C GLN A 181 -3.06 10.30 -3.05
N GLN A 182 -3.18 11.41 -2.33
CA GLN A 182 -2.25 11.71 -1.24
C GLN A 182 -2.36 10.61 -0.17
N GLY A 183 -1.21 10.11 0.29
CA GLY A 183 -1.14 9.00 1.23
C GLY A 183 -1.06 7.61 0.58
N ASP A 184 -1.28 7.50 -0.74
CA ASP A 184 -1.04 6.25 -1.45
C ASP A 184 0.42 5.80 -1.29
N ARG A 185 0.62 4.51 -1.09
CA ARG A 185 1.96 3.92 -1.04
C ARG A 185 2.26 3.22 -2.35
N VAL A 186 3.08 3.87 -3.19
CA VAL A 186 3.48 3.34 -4.50
C VAL A 186 4.71 2.45 -4.38
N ARG A 187 4.73 1.32 -5.09
CA ARG A 187 5.92 0.50 -5.28
C ARG A 187 6.52 0.82 -6.64
N VAL A 188 7.59 1.59 -6.62
CA VAL A 188 8.33 2.00 -7.81
C VAL A 188 9.49 1.04 -8.05
N VAL A 189 9.67 0.60 -9.30
CA VAL A 189 10.80 -0.19 -9.78
C VAL A 189 11.56 0.66 -10.80
N GLY A 190 12.84 0.86 -10.60
CA GLY A 190 13.65 1.70 -11.47
C GLY A 190 15.15 1.55 -11.22
N PRO A 191 15.99 2.30 -11.96
CA PRO A 191 17.44 2.25 -11.82
C PRO A 191 17.87 2.60 -10.40
N THR A 192 18.80 1.80 -9.85
CA THR A 192 19.28 1.97 -8.47
C THR A 192 19.78 3.37 -8.19
N GLY A 193 20.52 3.98 -9.13
CA GLY A 193 21.05 5.35 -9.00
C GLY A 193 20.00 6.46 -8.98
N ARG A 194 18.79 6.20 -9.46
CA ARG A 194 17.71 7.21 -9.55
C ARG A 194 16.69 7.13 -8.40
N MET A 195 16.85 6.17 -7.51
CA MET A 195 15.88 5.93 -6.43
C MET A 195 15.72 7.11 -5.46
N LYS A 196 16.78 7.91 -5.28
CA LYS A 196 16.72 9.11 -4.44
C LYS A 196 15.88 10.20 -5.10
N ASP A 197 16.09 10.44 -6.38
CA ASP A 197 15.35 11.46 -7.17
C ASP A 197 13.86 11.09 -7.23
N ILE A 198 13.56 9.80 -7.45
CA ILE A 198 12.19 9.28 -7.44
C ILE A 198 11.54 9.52 -6.08
N SER A 199 12.24 9.21 -4.96
CA SER A 199 11.70 9.44 -3.62
C SER A 199 11.42 10.94 -3.37
N THR A 200 12.30 11.82 -3.83
CA THR A 200 12.12 13.27 -3.72
C THR A 200 10.92 13.75 -4.55
N TYR A 201 10.73 13.20 -5.74
CA TYR A 201 9.61 13.54 -6.62
C TYR A 201 8.23 13.20 -5.99
N PHE A 202 8.11 12.06 -5.30
CA PHE A 202 6.87 11.69 -4.61
C PHE A 202 6.67 12.40 -3.27
N GLY A 203 7.64 13.16 -2.84
CA GLY A 203 7.71 13.79 -1.53
C GLY A 203 8.44 12.90 -0.51
N ASP A 204 9.30 13.53 0.27
CA ASP A 204 10.04 12.84 1.34
C ASP A 204 9.13 12.64 2.55
N SER A 205 8.43 11.50 2.59
CA SER A 205 7.50 11.16 3.68
C SER A 205 8.16 11.09 5.06
N SER A 206 9.49 10.94 5.12
CA SER A 206 10.23 10.96 6.39
C SER A 206 10.28 12.35 7.02
N ARG A 207 10.22 13.41 6.22
CA ARG A 207 10.16 14.78 6.72
C ARG A 207 8.75 15.22 7.11
N GLY A 208 7.71 14.74 6.40
CA GLY A 208 6.32 15.10 6.69
C GLY A 208 5.81 14.55 8.03
N LEU A 209 6.27 13.37 8.45
CA LEU A 209 5.90 12.75 9.71
C LEU A 209 6.74 13.21 10.90
N SER A 210 7.93 13.78 10.67
CA SER A 210 8.81 14.30 11.74
C SER A 210 8.55 15.75 12.10
N SER A 211 7.72 16.47 11.36
CA SER A 211 7.38 17.85 11.66
C SER A 211 6.09 17.98 12.48
N ILE A 212 6.05 17.30 13.62
CA ILE A 212 5.16 17.74 14.70
C ILE A 212 5.67 19.14 15.06
N ASN A 213 4.85 20.16 14.79
CA ASN A 213 5.20 21.52 15.19
C ASN A 213 5.14 21.60 16.73
N PRO A 214 6.30 21.59 17.44
CA PRO A 214 6.31 21.54 18.89
C PRO A 214 5.67 22.80 19.51
N VAL A 215 5.66 23.90 18.78
CA VAL A 215 5.01 25.16 19.18
C VAL A 215 3.50 24.99 19.14
N ALA A 216 2.94 24.40 18.06
CA ALA A 216 1.50 24.15 17.98
C ALA A 216 1.03 23.16 19.04
N LEU A 217 1.84 22.11 19.30
CA LEU A 217 1.56 21.15 20.37
C LEU A 217 1.59 21.83 21.75
N GLY A 218 2.63 22.62 22.04
CA GLY A 218 2.77 23.35 23.31
C GLY A 218 1.66 24.37 23.53
N LEU A 219 1.29 25.13 22.51
CA LEU A 219 0.17 26.07 22.58
C LEU A 219 -1.18 25.35 22.79
N GLY A 220 -1.38 24.23 22.11
CA GLY A 220 -2.59 23.40 22.28
C GLY A 220 -2.71 22.86 23.71
N MET A 221 -1.61 22.36 24.28
CA MET A 221 -1.58 21.91 25.66
C MET A 221 -1.83 23.07 26.65
N ALA A 222 -1.18 24.21 26.48
CA ALA A 222 -1.36 25.38 27.32
C ALA A 222 -2.80 25.91 27.29
N LEU A 223 -3.40 26.02 26.11
CA LEU A 223 -4.81 26.37 25.94
C LEU A 223 -5.74 25.35 26.58
N GLY A 224 -5.45 24.06 26.43
CA GLY A 224 -6.24 22.98 27.06
C GLY A 224 -6.24 23.08 28.60
N ILE A 225 -5.10 23.39 29.23
CA ILE A 225 -4.99 23.60 30.66
C ILE A 225 -5.80 24.83 31.08
N VAL A 226 -5.63 25.96 30.40
CA VAL A 226 -6.38 27.20 30.74
C VAL A 226 -7.88 27.02 30.62
N ILE A 227 -8.34 26.32 29.55
CA ILE A 227 -9.77 26.03 29.37
C ILE A 227 -10.26 25.02 30.44
N GLY A 228 -9.44 24.03 30.79
CA GLY A 228 -9.79 23.01 31.79
C GLY A 228 -9.88 23.57 33.22
N GLU A 229 -9.12 24.62 33.52
CA GLU A 229 -9.23 25.32 34.83
C GLU A 229 -10.42 26.29 34.90
N TRP A 230 -11.01 26.64 33.74
CA TRP A 230 -12.15 27.54 33.73
C TRP A 230 -13.39 26.79 34.21
N LYS A 231 -13.81 27.11 35.43
CA LYS A 231 -15.05 26.57 36.02
C LYS A 231 -16.25 27.14 35.25
N PHE A 232 -16.77 26.37 34.32
CA PHE A 232 -18.06 26.67 33.71
C PHE A 232 -19.14 26.43 34.79
N LEU A 233 -19.72 27.51 35.33
CA LEU A 233 -20.95 27.43 36.12
C LEU A 233 -22.06 26.91 35.21
N THR A 234 -22.36 25.62 35.33
CA THR A 234 -23.56 25.06 34.69
C THR A 234 -24.79 25.62 35.37
N PRO A 235 -25.86 25.99 34.62
CA PRO A 235 -27.08 26.57 35.19
C PRO A 235 -27.82 25.64 36.16
N THR A 236 -27.38 24.43 36.37
CA THR A 236 -27.99 23.40 37.22
C THR A 236 -27.44 23.33 38.66
N GLY A 237 -26.58 24.28 39.08
CA GLY A 237 -26.25 24.48 40.50
C GLY A 237 -25.77 23.21 41.24
N ALA A 238 -24.93 22.38 40.62
CA ALA A 238 -24.28 21.26 41.30
C ALA A 238 -22.76 21.46 41.31
#